data_adf54b276361aeb967bab1e2d92d8b72
#
_entry.id   adf54b276361aeb967bab1e2d92d8b72
#
_cell.length_a   1.000
_cell.length_b   1.000
_cell.length_c   1.000
_cell.angle_alpha   90.00
_cell.angle_beta   90.00
_cell.angle_gamma   90.00
#
_symmetry.space_group_name_H-M   'P 1'
#
loop_
_entity.id
_entity.type
_entity.pdbx_description
1 polymer ?
#
loop_
_entity_poly.entity_id
_entity_poly.type
_entity_poly.pdbx_seq_one_letter_code
_entity_poly.pdbx_strand_id
1 'polypeptide(L)'
;TQNSKIKVNAVERTMTEQRSAGLRFRQALEVEKPLQIIGTVNAYAAMMAKQVGYKAIYLSGAGVANYSYGLPDLGMTSLDNVLEDVRRITERVDTPLLVDIDTGWGGAFNIARSVKQMIAAGAAAVHIEDQVAQKRCGHRPNKEIVTQQEMVDRVKAAVDAKTDANFVVMARTDALQKEGLQAVIDRACACVEAGADAIFAEAMTDITMYKTVCDAVGVPVLANITEFGDTPYYSKEQLAEQGISMVLYPLSPTRAMQKAALEVMHAIRNDGTQVNVLDKMQQRKELYEFLDYHTFENTLDKLFKQEN
;
A
#
# COMPACT_ATOMS: atom_id res chain seq x y z
N THR A 1 38.01 -36.54 -1.30
CA THR A 1 37.61 -35.20 -0.80
C THR A 1 36.37 -34.77 -1.56
N GLN A 2 35.19 -35.16 -1.06
CA GLN A 2 33.90 -34.74 -1.55
C GLN A 2 33.53 -33.38 -0.86
N ASN A 3 33.53 -32.32 -1.64
CA ASN A 3 32.94 -31.04 -1.24
C ASN A 3 31.44 -31.22 -1.05
N SER A 4 30.98 -31.41 0.17
CA SER A 4 29.57 -31.26 0.53
C SER A 4 29.24 -29.77 0.50
N LYS A 5 28.67 -29.29 -0.60
CA LYS A 5 28.01 -27.98 -0.66
C LYS A 5 26.86 -28.04 0.32
N ILE A 6 26.98 -27.33 1.44
CA ILE A 6 25.88 -27.05 2.34
C ILE A 6 24.84 -26.25 1.53
N LYS A 7 23.83 -26.95 1.03
CA LYS A 7 22.62 -26.27 0.55
C LYS A 7 21.90 -25.78 1.79
N VAL A 8 22.18 -24.55 2.16
CA VAL A 8 21.20 -23.77 2.92
C VAL A 8 19.97 -23.72 2.00
N ASN A 9 18.93 -24.46 2.36
CA ASN A 9 17.63 -24.29 1.76
C ASN A 9 17.10 -22.91 2.19
N ALA A 10 17.68 -21.84 1.64
CA ALA A 10 16.85 -20.75 1.17
C ALA A 10 15.79 -21.49 0.33
N VAL A 11 14.54 -21.44 0.76
CA VAL A 11 13.40 -21.99 0.02
C VAL A 11 13.75 -21.80 -1.45
N GLU A 12 14.12 -22.88 -2.15
CA GLU A 12 14.30 -22.83 -3.58
C GLU A 12 12.97 -22.31 -4.12
N ARG A 13 12.91 -21.03 -4.38
CA ARG A 13 11.98 -20.51 -5.36
C ARG A 13 12.38 -21.25 -6.63
N THR A 14 11.73 -22.39 -6.86
CA THR A 14 11.75 -22.99 -8.18
C THR A 14 11.55 -21.83 -9.14
N MET A 15 12.42 -21.68 -10.11
CA MET A 15 12.30 -20.75 -11.23
C MET A 15 11.16 -21.22 -12.16
N THR A 16 9.97 -21.44 -11.61
CA THR A 16 8.72 -21.21 -12.32
C THR A 16 8.72 -19.73 -12.59
N GLU A 17 8.55 -19.32 -13.84
CA GLU A 17 8.45 -17.92 -14.28
C GLU A 17 7.89 -17.07 -13.17
N GLN A 18 8.74 -16.30 -12.51
CA GLN A 18 8.34 -15.50 -11.34
C GLN A 18 7.48 -14.39 -11.90
N ARG A 19 6.16 -14.63 -11.92
CA ARG A 19 5.17 -13.68 -12.42
C ARG A 19 5.46 -12.35 -11.79
N SER A 20 5.60 -11.29 -12.61
CA SER A 20 5.93 -9.96 -12.10
C SER A 20 4.95 -9.52 -11.02
N ALA A 21 5.38 -8.67 -10.09
CA ALA A 21 4.50 -8.16 -9.04
C ALA A 21 3.28 -7.44 -9.65
N GLY A 22 3.49 -6.67 -10.73
CA GLY A 22 2.42 -6.02 -11.47
C GLY A 22 1.40 -7.00 -12.04
N LEU A 23 1.87 -8.12 -12.61
CA LEU A 23 0.96 -9.16 -13.11
C LEU A 23 0.12 -9.78 -11.98
N ARG A 24 0.71 -10.03 -10.81
CA ARG A 24 -0.05 -10.51 -9.64
C ARG A 24 -1.12 -9.54 -9.19
N PHE A 25 -0.85 -8.22 -9.24
CA PHE A 25 -1.84 -7.19 -8.91
C PHE A 25 -3.02 -7.21 -9.90
N ARG A 26 -2.74 -7.28 -11.20
CA ARG A 26 -3.77 -7.39 -12.24
C ARG A 26 -4.62 -8.66 -12.08
N GLN A 27 -3.99 -9.79 -11.76
CA GLN A 27 -4.70 -11.03 -11.46
C GLN A 27 -5.58 -10.92 -10.21
N ALA A 28 -5.13 -10.22 -9.16
CA ALA A 28 -5.95 -9.97 -7.98
C ALA A 28 -7.22 -9.18 -8.30
N LEU A 29 -7.13 -8.17 -9.18
CA LEU A 29 -8.28 -7.42 -9.69
C LEU A 29 -9.30 -8.28 -10.45
N GLU A 30 -8.85 -9.34 -11.13
CA GLU A 30 -9.77 -10.26 -11.83
C GLU A 30 -10.44 -11.26 -10.89
N VAL A 31 -9.73 -11.68 -9.83
CA VAL A 31 -10.21 -12.72 -8.91
C VAL A 31 -11.16 -12.18 -7.86
N GLU A 32 -10.96 -10.94 -7.40
CA GLU A 32 -11.74 -10.32 -6.34
C GLU A 32 -12.34 -8.98 -6.81
N LYS A 33 -13.68 -8.86 -6.78
CA LYS A 33 -14.42 -7.71 -7.31
C LYS A 33 -15.48 -7.21 -6.33
N PRO A 34 -15.30 -6.02 -5.76
CA PRO A 34 -14.09 -5.19 -5.78
C PRO A 34 -12.95 -5.80 -4.95
N LEU A 35 -11.72 -5.54 -5.36
CA LEU A 35 -10.51 -5.98 -4.66
C LEU A 35 -10.36 -5.19 -3.34
N GLN A 36 -10.33 -5.89 -2.21
CA GLN A 36 -10.02 -5.27 -0.93
C GLN A 36 -8.51 -5.14 -0.75
N ILE A 37 -8.05 -3.92 -0.52
CA ILE A 37 -6.64 -3.60 -0.32
C ILE A 37 -6.46 -3.09 1.12
N ILE A 38 -5.64 -3.77 1.90
CA ILE A 38 -5.41 -3.43 3.31
C ILE A 38 -4.04 -2.77 3.50
N GLY A 39 -4.02 -1.68 4.27
CA GLY A 39 -2.79 -0.99 4.64
C GLY A 39 -1.93 -1.79 5.61
N THR A 40 -0.64 -1.85 5.30
CA THR A 40 0.37 -2.52 6.11
C THR A 40 1.56 -1.59 6.31
N VAL A 41 1.97 -1.36 7.55
CA VAL A 41 3.05 -0.41 7.88
C VAL A 41 4.42 -1.06 8.05
N ASN A 42 4.49 -2.40 8.03
CA ASN A 42 5.73 -3.16 8.16
C ASN A 42 5.56 -4.58 7.64
N ALA A 43 6.65 -5.32 7.60
CA ALA A 43 6.69 -6.70 7.12
C ALA A 43 5.76 -7.63 7.90
N TYR A 44 5.67 -7.49 9.23
CA TYR A 44 4.82 -8.35 10.05
C TYR A 44 3.32 -8.11 9.78
N ALA A 45 2.91 -6.85 9.64
CA ALA A 45 1.54 -6.52 9.24
C ALA A 45 1.20 -7.09 7.85
N ALA A 46 2.13 -7.08 6.91
CA ALA A 46 1.96 -7.69 5.59
C ALA A 46 1.81 -9.22 5.67
N MET A 47 2.54 -9.88 6.55
CA MET A 47 2.40 -11.33 6.80
C MET A 47 1.02 -11.65 7.38
N MET A 48 0.53 -10.86 8.35
CA MET A 48 -0.84 -11.01 8.88
C MET A 48 -1.89 -10.84 7.78
N ALA A 49 -1.78 -9.80 6.95
CA ALA A 49 -2.71 -9.56 5.84
C ALA A 49 -2.73 -10.74 4.84
N LYS A 50 -1.57 -11.30 4.49
CA LYS A 50 -1.47 -12.49 3.64
C LYS A 50 -2.19 -13.69 4.26
N GLN A 51 -2.02 -13.93 5.56
CA GLN A 51 -2.64 -15.07 6.26
C GLN A 51 -4.16 -14.92 6.37
N VAL A 52 -4.66 -13.70 6.57
CA VAL A 52 -6.11 -13.40 6.55
C VAL A 52 -6.70 -13.63 5.15
N GLY A 53 -5.88 -13.60 4.10
CA GLY A 53 -6.29 -13.92 2.74
C GLY A 53 -6.42 -12.73 1.80
N TYR A 54 -5.96 -11.54 2.20
CA TYR A 54 -5.94 -10.38 1.31
C TYR A 54 -5.13 -10.66 0.05
N LYS A 55 -5.67 -10.27 -1.10
CA LYS A 55 -5.05 -10.49 -2.42
C LYS A 55 -4.16 -9.32 -2.85
N ALA A 56 -4.28 -8.17 -2.17
CA ALA A 56 -3.40 -7.02 -2.34
C ALA A 56 -3.25 -6.27 -1.02
N ILE A 57 -2.11 -5.61 -0.85
CA ILE A 57 -1.75 -4.81 0.33
C ILE A 57 -1.27 -3.43 -0.09
N TYR A 58 -1.22 -2.51 0.85
CA TYR A 58 -0.91 -1.11 0.61
C TYR A 58 0.12 -0.56 1.59
N LEU A 59 1.06 0.24 1.09
CA LEU A 59 1.94 1.06 1.91
C LEU A 59 1.60 2.54 1.72
N SER A 60 1.04 3.13 2.77
CA SER A 60 0.67 4.54 2.83
C SER A 60 1.88 5.44 3.06
N GLY A 61 2.01 6.54 2.32
CA GLY A 61 2.98 7.60 2.61
C GLY A 61 2.78 8.20 3.99
N ALA A 62 1.53 8.45 4.39
CA ALA A 62 1.19 8.84 5.76
C ALA A 62 1.61 7.76 6.78
N GLY A 63 1.45 6.49 6.45
CA GLY A 63 1.88 5.37 7.29
C GLY A 63 3.39 5.39 7.53
N VAL A 64 4.18 5.57 6.47
CA VAL A 64 5.64 5.70 6.57
C VAL A 64 6.02 6.93 7.40
N ALA A 65 5.48 8.11 7.08
CA ALA A 65 5.80 9.33 7.82
C ALA A 65 5.49 9.19 9.32
N ASN A 66 4.26 8.77 9.64
CA ASN A 66 3.78 8.75 11.02
C ASN A 66 4.41 7.64 11.86
N TYR A 67 4.49 6.41 11.33
CA TYR A 67 4.80 5.22 12.13
C TYR A 67 6.24 4.73 11.98
N SER A 68 6.91 4.99 10.86
CA SER A 68 8.34 4.67 10.71
C SER A 68 9.23 5.81 11.18
N TYR A 69 8.82 7.06 10.99
CA TYR A 69 9.64 8.23 11.29
C TYR A 69 9.10 9.18 12.39
N GLY A 70 7.84 9.01 12.83
CA GLY A 70 7.22 9.92 13.81
C GLY A 70 7.00 11.33 13.28
N LEU A 71 6.87 11.49 11.96
CA LEU A 71 6.69 12.76 11.27
C LEU A 71 5.22 12.95 10.85
N PRO A 72 4.72 14.19 10.78
CA PRO A 72 3.40 14.45 10.20
C PRO A 72 3.42 14.19 8.69
N ASP A 73 2.25 13.81 8.14
CA ASP A 73 2.04 13.60 6.70
C ASP A 73 1.92 14.94 5.94
N LEU A 74 3.06 15.58 5.71
CA LEU A 74 3.18 16.90 5.08
C LEU A 74 4.28 16.94 4.00
N GLY A 75 4.51 15.83 3.29
CA GLY A 75 5.54 15.75 2.25
C GLY A 75 6.97 15.76 2.80
N MET A 76 7.17 15.28 4.03
CA MET A 76 8.48 15.31 4.71
C MET A 76 9.33 14.07 4.44
N THR A 77 8.74 13.00 3.93
CA THR A 77 9.45 11.76 3.57
C THR A 77 10.01 11.83 2.15
N SER A 78 11.07 11.07 1.93
CA SER A 78 11.72 10.94 0.62
C SER A 78 11.44 9.56 -0.01
N LEU A 79 11.82 9.41 -1.27
CA LEU A 79 11.84 8.12 -1.97
C LEU A 79 12.55 7.04 -1.14
N ASP A 80 13.72 7.33 -0.58
CA ASP A 80 14.52 6.35 0.16
C ASP A 80 13.84 5.92 1.47
N ASN A 81 13.13 6.83 2.13
CA ASN A 81 12.34 6.51 3.32
C ASN A 81 11.24 5.48 3.02
N VAL A 82 10.52 5.67 1.91
CA VAL A 82 9.45 4.75 1.51
C VAL A 82 10.01 3.43 0.99
N LEU A 83 11.10 3.47 0.20
CA LEU A 83 11.76 2.27 -0.33
C LEU A 83 12.25 1.31 0.75
N GLU A 84 12.67 1.82 1.90
CA GLU A 84 13.10 0.99 3.01
C GLU A 84 11.97 0.05 3.47
N ASP A 85 10.78 0.59 3.69
CA ASP A 85 9.63 -0.20 4.10
C ASP A 85 9.10 -1.10 2.96
N VAL A 86 9.13 -0.63 1.70
CA VAL A 86 8.79 -1.46 0.53
C VAL A 86 9.65 -2.73 0.50
N ARG A 87 10.98 -2.60 0.62
CA ARG A 87 11.90 -3.76 0.60
C ARG A 87 11.61 -4.73 1.74
N ARG A 88 11.45 -4.23 2.97
CA ARG A 88 11.12 -5.05 4.14
C ARG A 88 9.85 -5.87 3.94
N ILE A 89 8.82 -5.27 3.33
CA ILE A 89 7.53 -5.93 3.06
C ILE A 89 7.69 -6.96 1.95
N THR A 90 8.24 -6.58 0.79
CA THR A 90 8.31 -7.44 -0.40
C THR A 90 9.29 -8.60 -0.26
N GLU A 91 10.27 -8.50 0.63
CA GLU A 91 11.14 -9.62 1.00
C GLU A 91 10.40 -10.72 1.77
N ARG A 92 9.31 -10.37 2.46
CA ARG A 92 8.58 -11.31 3.34
C ARG A 92 7.31 -11.87 2.74
N VAL A 93 6.67 -11.16 1.84
CA VAL A 93 5.41 -11.57 1.22
C VAL A 93 5.43 -11.35 -0.30
N ASP A 94 4.75 -12.22 -1.02
CA ASP A 94 4.53 -12.12 -2.46
C ASP A 94 3.17 -11.48 -2.82
N THR A 95 2.36 -11.14 -1.80
CA THR A 95 1.11 -10.38 -1.97
C THR A 95 1.43 -9.06 -2.65
N PRO A 96 0.79 -8.72 -3.80
CA PRO A 96 1.13 -7.53 -4.55
C PRO A 96 0.90 -6.27 -3.74
N LEU A 97 1.90 -5.39 -3.75
CA LEU A 97 1.96 -4.17 -2.96
C LEU A 97 1.69 -2.95 -3.83
N LEU A 98 0.65 -2.18 -3.47
CA LEU A 98 0.39 -0.82 -3.95
C LEU A 98 1.11 0.17 -3.04
N VAL A 99 1.88 1.11 -3.60
CA VAL A 99 2.68 2.08 -2.84
C VAL A 99 2.25 3.51 -3.14
N ASP A 100 2.10 4.31 -2.11
CA ASP A 100 1.94 5.75 -2.17
C ASP A 100 3.31 6.40 -2.49
N ILE A 101 3.40 7.10 -3.60
CA ILE A 101 4.61 7.86 -3.97
C ILE A 101 4.40 9.36 -3.91
N ASP A 102 3.39 9.82 -3.15
CA ASP A 102 3.05 11.23 -3.01
C ASP A 102 2.98 11.92 -4.40
N THR A 103 3.78 12.97 -4.60
CA THR A 103 3.89 13.68 -5.89
C THR A 103 5.09 13.22 -6.74
N GLY A 104 5.75 12.11 -6.35
CA GLY A 104 6.90 11.52 -7.06
C GLY A 104 8.26 12.07 -6.65
N TRP A 105 8.33 12.90 -5.59
CA TRP A 105 9.55 13.47 -4.99
C TRP A 105 10.38 14.33 -5.94
N GLY A 106 9.72 15.06 -6.85
CA GLY A 106 10.36 16.02 -7.75
C GLY A 106 9.79 16.02 -9.15
N GLY A 107 10.56 16.51 -10.13
CA GLY A 107 10.16 16.60 -11.53
C GLY A 107 10.20 15.25 -12.26
N ALA A 108 9.99 15.26 -13.57
CA ALA A 108 9.84 14.07 -14.42
C ALA A 108 10.95 13.03 -14.24
N PHE A 109 12.21 13.44 -14.10
CA PHE A 109 13.32 12.50 -13.89
C PHE A 109 13.32 11.85 -12.51
N ASN A 110 12.86 12.55 -11.47
CA ASN A 110 12.68 11.96 -10.14
C ASN A 110 11.50 10.98 -10.15
N ILE A 111 10.38 11.31 -10.77
CA ILE A 111 9.24 10.41 -10.95
C ILE A 111 9.68 9.13 -11.66
N ALA A 112 10.42 9.25 -12.77
CA ALA A 112 10.94 8.10 -13.51
C ALA A 112 11.89 7.25 -12.65
N ARG A 113 12.77 7.87 -11.87
CA ARG A 113 13.64 7.17 -10.91
C ARG A 113 12.83 6.45 -9.85
N SER A 114 11.81 7.10 -9.31
CA SER A 114 10.94 6.53 -8.26
C SER A 114 10.23 5.28 -8.76
N VAL A 115 9.60 5.32 -9.94
CA VAL A 115 8.92 4.17 -10.53
C VAL A 115 9.88 3.00 -10.76
N LYS A 116 11.05 3.25 -11.37
CA LYS A 116 12.06 2.20 -11.59
C LYS A 116 12.54 1.55 -10.30
N GLN A 117 12.76 2.35 -9.24
CA GLN A 117 13.20 1.83 -7.96
C GLN A 117 12.08 1.08 -7.21
N MET A 118 10.82 1.52 -7.31
CA MET A 118 9.67 0.80 -6.77
C MET A 118 9.50 -0.58 -7.41
N ILE A 119 9.61 -0.66 -8.74
CA ILE A 119 9.58 -1.94 -9.47
C ILE A 119 10.73 -2.83 -9.02
N ALA A 120 11.96 -2.32 -8.96
CA ALA A 120 13.13 -3.06 -8.53
C ALA A 120 13.03 -3.54 -7.07
N ALA A 121 12.34 -2.79 -6.21
CA ALA A 121 12.05 -3.17 -4.83
C ALA A 121 10.87 -4.15 -4.68
N GLY A 122 10.24 -4.57 -5.78
CA GLY A 122 9.16 -5.56 -5.77
C GLY A 122 7.75 -5.00 -5.59
N ALA A 123 7.54 -3.68 -5.65
CA ALA A 123 6.22 -3.09 -5.70
C ALA A 123 5.47 -3.54 -6.97
N ALA A 124 4.15 -3.69 -6.86
CA ALA A 124 3.28 -4.11 -7.95
C ALA A 124 2.57 -2.93 -8.63
N ALA A 125 2.33 -1.89 -7.87
CA ALA A 125 1.62 -0.70 -8.30
C ALA A 125 2.08 0.51 -7.48
N VAL A 126 1.91 1.70 -8.06
CA VAL A 126 2.06 2.98 -7.37
C VAL A 126 0.86 3.86 -7.65
N HIS A 127 0.55 4.77 -6.73
CA HIS A 127 -0.26 5.94 -7.08
C HIS A 127 0.54 7.22 -6.90
N ILE A 128 0.28 8.17 -7.77
CA ILE A 128 0.86 9.51 -7.79
C ILE A 128 -0.28 10.54 -7.83
N GLU A 129 -0.14 11.63 -7.08
CA GLU A 129 -1.21 12.59 -6.87
C GLU A 129 -0.95 13.96 -7.50
N ASP A 130 -2.03 14.73 -7.70
CA ASP A 130 -2.02 16.08 -8.27
C ASP A 130 -1.87 17.20 -7.25
N GLN A 131 -1.49 16.92 -6.01
CA GLN A 131 -1.15 17.96 -5.04
C GLN A 131 0.19 18.65 -5.37
N VAL A 132 0.41 19.83 -4.80
CA VAL A 132 1.74 20.47 -4.80
C VAL A 132 2.71 19.68 -3.90
N ALA A 133 4.03 19.93 -4.03
CA ALA A 133 5.05 19.19 -3.28
C ALA A 133 4.88 19.31 -1.75
N GLN A 134 4.36 20.44 -1.26
CA GLN A 134 3.98 20.63 0.15
C GLN A 134 2.57 20.05 0.40
N LYS A 135 2.37 18.81 0.04
CA LYS A 135 1.10 18.10 0.12
C LYS A 135 0.54 18.02 1.54
N ARG A 136 -0.75 17.76 1.63
CA ARG A 136 -1.47 17.45 2.88
C ARG A 136 -2.18 16.11 2.76
N CYS A 137 -2.59 15.53 3.88
CA CYS A 137 -3.48 14.38 3.87
C CYS A 137 -4.75 14.68 3.05
N GLY A 138 -5.19 13.73 2.21
CA GLY A 138 -6.30 13.89 1.28
C GLY A 138 -7.63 14.30 1.92
N HIS A 139 -7.83 14.03 3.22
CA HIS A 139 -9.01 14.40 4.00
C HIS A 139 -8.81 15.67 4.85
N ARG A 140 -7.77 16.47 4.56
CA ARG A 140 -7.53 17.74 5.25
C ARG A 140 -7.93 18.93 4.37
N PRO A 141 -8.41 20.04 4.98
CA PRO A 141 -8.74 21.26 4.23
C PRO A 141 -7.48 21.95 3.68
N ASN A 142 -7.72 22.88 2.76
CA ASN A 142 -6.70 23.76 2.18
C ASN A 142 -5.61 23.01 1.41
N LYS A 143 -5.96 21.93 0.72
CA LYS A 143 -5.09 21.29 -0.24
C LYS A 143 -4.85 22.19 -1.45
N GLU A 144 -3.61 22.27 -1.90
CA GLU A 144 -3.25 22.92 -3.14
C GLU A 144 -2.93 21.86 -4.18
N ILE A 145 -3.46 22.02 -5.39
CA ILE A 145 -3.26 21.10 -6.50
C ILE A 145 -2.59 21.80 -7.67
N VAL A 146 -1.86 21.03 -8.44
CA VAL A 146 -1.21 21.50 -9.68
C VAL A 146 -2.22 21.57 -10.83
N THR A 147 -1.83 22.14 -11.93
CA THR A 147 -2.67 22.16 -13.14
C THR A 147 -2.91 20.74 -13.66
N GLN A 148 -4.00 20.54 -14.39
CA GLN A 148 -4.27 19.27 -15.06
C GLN A 148 -3.11 18.85 -15.97
N GLN A 149 -2.52 19.79 -16.70
CA GLN A 149 -1.39 19.49 -17.60
C GLN A 149 -0.17 19.00 -16.81
N GLU A 150 0.15 19.62 -15.68
CA GLU A 150 1.27 19.14 -14.85
C GLU A 150 1.01 17.74 -14.30
N MET A 151 -0.22 17.43 -13.91
CA MET A 151 -0.57 16.06 -13.48
C MET A 151 -0.46 15.06 -14.63
N VAL A 152 -0.90 15.42 -15.83
CA VAL A 152 -0.72 14.61 -17.05
C VAL A 152 0.77 14.34 -17.31
N ASP A 153 1.61 15.34 -17.14
CA ASP A 153 3.07 15.18 -17.36
C ASP A 153 3.71 14.28 -16.27
N ARG A 154 3.23 14.35 -15.02
CA ARG A 154 3.63 13.39 -13.96
C ARG A 154 3.25 11.95 -14.33
N VAL A 155 2.04 11.73 -14.81
CA VAL A 155 1.56 10.40 -15.23
C VAL A 155 2.38 9.88 -16.41
N LYS A 156 2.64 10.70 -17.44
CA LYS A 156 3.49 10.31 -18.57
C LYS A 156 4.88 9.90 -18.11
N ALA A 157 5.51 10.68 -17.22
CA ALA A 157 6.83 10.35 -16.68
C ALA A 157 6.83 9.02 -15.91
N ALA A 158 5.76 8.73 -15.17
CA ALA A 158 5.62 7.47 -14.45
C ALA A 158 5.40 6.28 -15.39
N VAL A 159 4.54 6.42 -16.40
CA VAL A 159 4.20 5.38 -17.37
C VAL A 159 5.40 5.04 -18.25
N ASP A 160 6.10 6.04 -18.77
CA ASP A 160 7.28 5.85 -19.64
C ASP A 160 8.46 5.19 -18.89
N ALA A 161 8.48 5.31 -17.57
CA ALA A 161 9.53 4.74 -16.73
C ALA A 161 9.32 3.25 -16.38
N LYS A 162 8.20 2.66 -16.75
CA LYS A 162 7.88 1.25 -16.41
C LYS A 162 8.92 0.31 -17.03
N THR A 163 9.54 -0.51 -16.19
CA THR A 163 10.44 -1.61 -16.59
C THR A 163 9.74 -2.99 -16.52
N ASP A 164 8.56 -3.04 -15.94
CA ASP A 164 7.61 -4.14 -15.99
C ASP A 164 6.34 -3.67 -16.71
N ALA A 165 6.00 -4.26 -17.83
CA ALA A 165 4.83 -3.89 -18.62
C ALA A 165 3.50 -4.07 -17.85
N ASN A 166 3.47 -4.96 -16.85
CA ASN A 166 2.31 -5.21 -16.01
C ASN A 166 2.22 -4.28 -14.80
N PHE A 167 3.27 -3.53 -14.48
CA PHE A 167 3.27 -2.60 -13.36
C PHE A 167 2.13 -1.59 -13.50
N VAL A 168 1.40 -1.32 -12.41
CA VAL A 168 0.23 -0.45 -12.43
C VAL A 168 0.61 0.95 -11.97
N VAL A 169 0.35 1.95 -12.81
CA VAL A 169 0.41 3.37 -12.46
C VAL A 169 -1.00 3.89 -12.27
N MET A 170 -1.33 4.29 -11.06
CA MET A 170 -2.63 4.83 -10.68
C MET A 170 -2.52 6.35 -10.51
N ALA A 171 -3.37 7.11 -11.19
CA ALA A 171 -3.44 8.55 -11.02
C ALA A 171 -4.45 8.88 -9.91
N ARG A 172 -3.98 9.61 -8.88
CA ARG A 172 -4.82 10.13 -7.81
C ARG A 172 -5.11 11.61 -8.07
N THR A 173 -6.39 11.98 -7.89
CA THR A 173 -6.78 13.39 -7.92
C THR A 173 -7.45 13.80 -6.62
N ASP A 174 -7.00 14.92 -6.08
CA ASP A 174 -7.51 15.59 -4.89
C ASP A 174 -8.38 16.83 -5.23
N ALA A 175 -8.87 16.92 -6.47
CA ALA A 175 -9.52 18.09 -7.00
C ALA A 175 -10.93 18.35 -6.43
N LEU A 176 -11.60 17.37 -5.83
CA LEU A 176 -13.01 17.47 -5.47
C LEU A 176 -13.33 18.71 -4.60
N GLN A 177 -12.58 18.91 -3.53
CA GLN A 177 -12.83 20.02 -2.60
C GLN A 177 -12.60 21.40 -3.23
N LYS A 178 -11.65 21.50 -4.16
CA LYS A 178 -11.21 22.79 -4.73
C LYS A 178 -11.91 23.13 -6.03
N GLU A 179 -12.11 22.14 -6.89
CA GLU A 179 -12.57 22.35 -8.26
C GLU A 179 -13.89 21.63 -8.59
N GLY A 180 -14.38 20.76 -7.68
CA GLY A 180 -15.64 20.03 -7.83
C GLY A 180 -15.53 18.75 -8.67
N LEU A 181 -16.65 18.03 -8.78
CA LEU A 181 -16.70 16.68 -9.37
C LEU A 181 -16.34 16.68 -10.87
N GLN A 182 -16.75 17.70 -11.64
CA GLN A 182 -16.44 17.74 -13.07
C GLN A 182 -14.94 17.83 -13.30
N ALA A 183 -14.22 18.62 -12.51
CA ALA A 183 -12.77 18.70 -12.60
C ALA A 183 -12.09 17.38 -12.22
N VAL A 184 -12.60 16.62 -11.24
CA VAL A 184 -12.14 15.26 -10.96
C VAL A 184 -12.24 14.38 -12.20
N ILE A 185 -13.38 14.40 -12.88
CA ILE A 185 -13.64 13.60 -14.09
C ILE A 185 -12.69 14.02 -15.21
N ASP A 186 -12.58 15.32 -15.49
CA ASP A 186 -11.74 15.84 -16.57
C ASP A 186 -10.25 15.48 -16.36
N ARG A 187 -9.76 15.63 -15.11
CA ARG A 187 -8.39 15.25 -14.75
C ARG A 187 -8.18 13.75 -14.84
N ALA A 188 -9.12 12.94 -14.35
CA ALA A 188 -9.05 11.49 -14.40
C ALA A 188 -9.01 10.99 -15.86
N CYS A 189 -9.90 11.48 -16.73
CA CYS A 189 -9.89 11.14 -18.16
C CYS A 189 -8.57 11.52 -18.83
N ALA A 190 -8.05 12.73 -18.59
CA ALA A 190 -6.78 13.18 -19.14
C ALA A 190 -5.59 12.30 -18.65
N CYS A 191 -5.62 11.84 -17.38
CA CYS A 191 -4.63 10.91 -16.87
C CYS A 191 -4.72 9.52 -17.53
N VAL A 192 -5.93 9.03 -17.79
CA VAL A 192 -6.14 7.76 -18.52
C VAL A 192 -5.62 7.87 -19.95
N GLU A 193 -5.89 8.97 -20.65
CA GLU A 193 -5.34 9.25 -21.99
C GLU A 193 -3.80 9.32 -21.97
N ALA A 194 -3.20 9.76 -20.86
CA ALA A 194 -1.76 9.78 -20.65
C ALA A 194 -1.17 8.40 -20.30
N GLY A 195 -2.00 7.37 -20.14
CA GLY A 195 -1.58 5.99 -19.90
C GLY A 195 -1.72 5.50 -18.45
N ALA A 196 -2.41 6.22 -17.57
CA ALA A 196 -2.74 5.70 -16.24
C ALA A 196 -3.56 4.42 -16.34
N ASP A 197 -3.17 3.39 -15.59
CA ASP A 197 -3.83 2.07 -15.58
C ASP A 197 -5.08 2.04 -14.69
N ALA A 198 -5.20 2.97 -13.74
CA ALA A 198 -6.30 3.07 -12.78
C ALA A 198 -6.41 4.50 -12.22
N ILE A 199 -7.55 4.78 -11.59
CA ILE A 199 -7.84 6.09 -10.97
C ILE A 199 -8.10 5.91 -9.48
N PHE A 200 -7.55 6.83 -8.68
CA PHE A 200 -7.83 7.02 -7.27
C PHE A 200 -8.56 8.35 -7.08
N ALA A 201 -9.87 8.29 -6.88
CA ALA A 201 -10.72 9.46 -6.67
C ALA A 201 -10.80 9.78 -5.17
N GLU A 202 -10.02 10.76 -4.70
CA GLU A 202 -9.87 11.05 -3.27
C GLU A 202 -11.03 11.85 -2.70
N ALA A 203 -11.41 11.49 -1.46
CA ALA A 203 -12.34 12.25 -0.60
C ALA A 203 -13.74 12.47 -1.21
N MET A 204 -14.28 11.49 -1.93
CA MET A 204 -15.67 11.54 -2.41
C MET A 204 -16.63 11.57 -1.21
N THR A 205 -17.55 12.53 -1.20
CA THR A 205 -18.46 12.76 -0.09
C THR A 205 -19.85 12.12 -0.27
N ASP A 206 -20.15 11.67 -1.47
CA ASP A 206 -21.38 10.97 -1.81
C ASP A 206 -21.08 9.74 -2.68
N ILE A 207 -21.79 8.64 -2.43
CA ILE A 207 -21.53 7.38 -3.12
C ILE A 207 -21.77 7.46 -4.64
N THR A 208 -22.73 8.30 -5.08
CA THR A 208 -23.06 8.46 -6.49
C THR A 208 -21.95 9.15 -7.29
N MET A 209 -21.06 9.89 -6.63
CA MET A 209 -19.88 10.47 -7.28
C MET A 209 -18.96 9.40 -7.83
N TYR A 210 -18.79 8.29 -7.11
CA TYR A 210 -18.01 7.15 -7.60
C TYR A 210 -18.57 6.58 -8.90
N LYS A 211 -19.91 6.41 -8.97
CA LYS A 211 -20.52 5.94 -10.21
C LYS A 211 -20.23 6.86 -11.39
N THR A 212 -20.37 8.16 -11.19
CA THR A 212 -20.10 9.15 -12.24
C THR A 212 -18.65 9.09 -12.72
N VAL A 213 -17.69 8.93 -11.81
CA VAL A 213 -16.27 8.76 -12.19
C VAL A 213 -16.05 7.44 -12.92
N CYS A 214 -16.57 6.31 -12.40
CA CYS A 214 -16.41 5.00 -13.03
C CYS A 214 -16.98 4.96 -14.45
N ASP A 215 -18.16 5.55 -14.66
CA ASP A 215 -18.81 5.60 -15.99
C ASP A 215 -17.98 6.43 -17.00
N ALA A 216 -17.22 7.40 -16.53
CA ALA A 216 -16.44 8.31 -17.38
C ALA A 216 -15.05 7.78 -17.78
N VAL A 217 -14.34 7.09 -16.86
CA VAL A 217 -12.91 6.83 -17.06
C VAL A 217 -12.61 5.51 -17.78
N GLY A 218 -13.47 4.52 -17.72
CA GLY A 218 -13.29 3.24 -18.41
C GLY A 218 -12.12 2.36 -17.94
N VAL A 219 -11.51 2.69 -16.80
CA VAL A 219 -10.44 1.93 -16.15
C VAL A 219 -10.82 1.64 -14.69
N PRO A 220 -10.16 0.70 -14.00
CA PRO A 220 -10.43 0.44 -12.59
C PRO A 220 -10.34 1.69 -11.72
N VAL A 221 -11.32 1.88 -10.82
CA VAL A 221 -11.37 2.99 -9.87
C VAL A 221 -11.23 2.47 -8.44
N LEU A 222 -10.41 3.14 -7.65
CA LEU A 222 -10.18 2.88 -6.24
C LEU A 222 -10.99 3.86 -5.39
N ALA A 223 -11.74 3.33 -4.41
CA ALA A 223 -12.38 4.08 -3.33
C ALA A 223 -11.56 3.93 -2.04
N ASN A 224 -11.18 5.06 -1.44
CA ASN A 224 -10.47 5.11 -0.18
C ASN A 224 -11.45 5.24 0.99
N ILE A 225 -11.56 4.21 1.80
CA ILE A 225 -12.43 4.16 2.99
C ILE A 225 -11.56 4.24 4.24
N THR A 226 -11.12 5.46 4.55
CA THR A 226 -10.31 5.73 5.75
C THR A 226 -11.19 6.18 6.90
N GLU A 227 -10.80 5.80 8.12
CA GLU A 227 -11.50 6.22 9.32
C GLU A 227 -11.28 7.71 9.57
N PHE A 228 -12.35 8.37 10.05
CA PHE A 228 -12.35 9.78 10.44
C PHE A 228 -12.05 10.76 9.28
N GLY A 229 -12.28 10.32 8.04
CA GLY A 229 -12.12 11.13 6.84
C GLY A 229 -13.45 11.75 6.39
N ASP A 230 -13.41 12.43 5.23
CA ASP A 230 -14.58 13.10 4.64
C ASP A 230 -15.52 12.11 3.92
N THR A 231 -15.02 10.97 3.47
CA THR A 231 -15.82 9.93 2.81
C THR A 231 -16.58 9.10 3.83
N PRO A 232 -17.90 8.94 3.70
CA PRO A 232 -18.69 8.04 4.56
C PRO A 232 -18.23 6.59 4.47
N TYR A 233 -18.51 5.80 5.51
CA TYR A 233 -18.16 4.37 5.58
C TYR A 233 -19.15 3.56 4.73
N TYR A 234 -18.81 3.36 3.46
CA TYR A 234 -19.56 2.49 2.58
C TYR A 234 -19.06 1.05 2.67
N SER A 235 -19.97 0.09 2.57
CA SER A 235 -19.57 -1.31 2.47
C SER A 235 -18.98 -1.61 1.09
N LYS A 236 -18.24 -2.72 1.01
CA LYS A 236 -17.69 -3.24 -0.25
C LYS A 236 -18.79 -3.45 -1.30
N GLU A 237 -19.94 -3.97 -0.88
CA GLU A 237 -21.10 -4.25 -1.75
C GLU A 237 -21.70 -2.95 -2.28
N GLN A 238 -21.91 -1.94 -1.45
CA GLN A 238 -22.41 -0.63 -1.87
C GLN A 238 -21.47 0.02 -2.90
N LEU A 239 -20.16 -0.09 -2.70
CA LEU A 239 -19.16 0.44 -3.64
C LEU A 239 -19.13 -0.36 -4.95
N ALA A 240 -19.32 -1.69 -4.90
CA ALA A 240 -19.42 -2.53 -6.07
C ALA A 240 -20.60 -2.12 -6.97
N GLU A 241 -21.74 -1.78 -6.39
CA GLU A 241 -22.92 -1.28 -7.10
C GLU A 241 -22.65 0.02 -7.86
N GLN A 242 -21.65 0.79 -7.45
CA GLN A 242 -21.23 2.02 -8.13
C GLN A 242 -20.13 1.80 -9.18
N GLY A 243 -19.71 0.55 -9.40
CA GLY A 243 -18.68 0.22 -10.37
C GLY A 243 -17.25 0.31 -9.83
N ILE A 244 -17.06 0.50 -8.51
CA ILE A 244 -15.74 0.50 -7.89
C ILE A 244 -15.06 -0.85 -8.04
N SER A 245 -13.80 -0.83 -8.46
CA SER A 245 -12.98 -2.01 -8.69
C SER A 245 -12.06 -2.35 -7.52
N MET A 246 -11.70 -1.36 -6.70
CA MET A 246 -10.80 -1.50 -5.55
C MET A 246 -11.32 -0.73 -4.35
N VAL A 247 -11.25 -1.33 -3.17
CA VAL A 247 -11.59 -0.67 -1.90
C VAL A 247 -10.36 -0.67 -1.01
N LEU A 248 -9.87 0.51 -0.67
CA LEU A 248 -8.68 0.71 0.14
C LEU A 248 -9.05 1.01 1.60
N TYR A 249 -8.43 0.28 2.52
CA TYR A 249 -8.43 0.52 3.97
C TYR A 249 -7.00 0.86 4.40
N PRO A 250 -6.58 2.15 4.32
CA PRO A 250 -5.15 2.49 4.28
C PRO A 250 -4.42 2.29 5.60
N LEU A 251 -5.09 2.48 6.74
CA LEU A 251 -4.47 2.46 8.07
C LEU A 251 -5.31 1.77 9.14
N SER A 252 -6.39 1.10 8.81
CA SER A 252 -7.34 0.53 9.80
C SER A 252 -6.68 -0.39 10.83
N PRO A 253 -5.87 -1.41 10.43
CA PRO A 253 -5.19 -2.25 11.41
C PRO A 253 -4.18 -1.47 12.24
N THR A 254 -3.47 -0.52 11.64
CA THR A 254 -2.46 0.29 12.33
C THR A 254 -3.09 1.16 13.41
N ARG A 255 -4.23 1.81 13.12
CA ARG A 255 -4.97 2.59 14.12
C ARG A 255 -5.38 1.73 15.31
N ALA A 256 -5.84 0.50 15.05
CA ALA A 256 -6.20 -0.46 16.08
C ALA A 256 -4.98 -0.88 16.93
N MET A 257 -3.86 -1.20 16.29
CA MET A 257 -2.60 -1.54 16.98
C MET A 257 -2.13 -0.40 17.89
N GLN A 258 -2.14 0.85 17.39
CA GLN A 258 -1.68 2.00 18.17
C GLN A 258 -2.60 2.29 19.36
N LYS A 259 -3.90 2.16 19.21
CA LYS A 259 -4.83 2.32 20.33
C LYS A 259 -4.60 1.27 21.40
N ALA A 260 -4.50 0.00 21.03
CA ALA A 260 -4.23 -1.09 21.98
C ALA A 260 -2.87 -0.91 22.66
N ALA A 261 -1.82 -0.54 21.93
CA ALA A 261 -0.51 -0.28 22.49
C ALA A 261 -0.54 0.85 23.53
N LEU A 262 -1.25 1.96 23.23
CA LEU A 262 -1.39 3.08 24.17
C LEU A 262 -2.12 2.68 25.44
N GLU A 263 -3.18 1.90 25.34
CA GLU A 263 -3.91 1.36 26.50
C GLU A 263 -3.01 0.49 27.38
N VAL A 264 -2.20 -0.39 26.78
CA VAL A 264 -1.23 -1.23 27.48
C VAL A 264 -0.16 -0.39 28.18
N MET A 265 0.37 0.64 27.51
CA MET A 265 1.36 1.56 28.10
C MET A 265 0.78 2.29 29.32
N HIS A 266 -0.46 2.75 29.25
CA HIS A 266 -1.15 3.38 30.39
C HIS A 266 -1.35 2.40 31.55
N ALA A 267 -1.80 1.19 31.29
CA ALA A 267 -1.99 0.16 32.33
C ALA A 267 -0.68 -0.14 33.07
N ILE A 268 0.41 -0.40 32.33
CA ILE A 268 1.71 -0.66 32.94
C ILE A 268 2.20 0.55 33.75
N ARG A 269 2.03 1.77 33.22
CA ARG A 269 2.48 2.99 33.91
C ARG A 269 1.71 3.27 35.21
N ASN A 270 0.40 3.04 35.20
CA ASN A 270 -0.49 3.37 36.32
C ASN A 270 -0.59 2.23 37.35
N ASP A 271 -0.66 0.98 36.91
CA ASP A 271 -0.94 -0.19 37.74
C ASP A 271 0.35 -0.96 38.09
N GLY A 272 1.48 -0.65 37.46
CA GLY A 272 2.76 -1.34 37.64
C GLY A 272 2.79 -2.77 37.10
N THR A 273 1.76 -3.17 36.31
CA THR A 273 1.62 -4.52 35.75
C THR A 273 0.79 -4.50 34.48
N GLN A 274 1.00 -5.50 33.60
CA GLN A 274 0.23 -5.71 32.37
C GLN A 274 -0.88 -6.75 32.52
N VAL A 275 -1.06 -7.36 33.69
CA VAL A 275 -1.96 -8.52 33.89
C VAL A 275 -3.38 -8.25 33.42
N ASN A 276 -3.90 -7.03 33.65
CA ASN A 276 -5.29 -6.66 33.32
C ASN A 276 -5.52 -6.34 31.82
N VAL A 277 -4.50 -6.41 30.98
CA VAL A 277 -4.57 -6.07 29.54
C VAL A 277 -3.95 -7.14 28.65
N LEU A 278 -3.78 -8.36 29.17
CA LEU A 278 -3.22 -9.49 28.41
C LEU A 278 -4.11 -9.91 27.23
N ASP A 279 -5.41 -9.70 27.34
CA ASP A 279 -6.41 -9.94 26.30
C ASP A 279 -6.23 -9.05 25.06
N LYS A 280 -5.52 -7.94 25.19
CA LYS A 280 -5.20 -7.02 24.10
C LYS A 280 -3.90 -7.38 23.37
N MET A 281 -3.19 -8.41 23.83
CA MET A 281 -1.88 -8.78 23.29
C MET A 281 -1.97 -10.06 22.47
N GLN A 282 -1.26 -10.07 21.35
CA GLN A 282 -1.05 -11.28 20.58
C GLN A 282 -0.23 -12.29 21.40
N GLN A 283 -0.68 -13.53 21.42
CA GLN A 283 0.05 -14.59 22.12
C GLN A 283 1.35 -14.96 21.38
N ARG A 284 2.37 -15.35 22.15
CA ARG A 284 3.66 -15.77 21.58
C ARG A 284 3.52 -16.96 20.62
N LYS A 285 2.62 -17.90 20.89
CA LYS A 285 2.36 -19.05 20.02
C LYS A 285 1.89 -18.59 18.65
N GLU A 286 0.94 -17.67 18.59
CA GLU A 286 0.42 -17.12 17.35
C GLU A 286 1.50 -16.34 16.58
N LEU A 287 2.32 -15.52 17.27
CA LEU A 287 3.47 -14.85 16.67
C LEU A 287 4.43 -15.85 16.00
N TYR A 288 4.72 -16.97 16.65
CA TYR A 288 5.61 -18.00 16.13
C TYR A 288 5.03 -18.70 14.90
N GLU A 289 3.71 -18.90 14.84
CA GLU A 289 3.03 -19.43 13.66
C GLU A 289 3.18 -18.47 12.47
N PHE A 290 2.96 -17.16 12.63
CA PHE A 290 3.17 -16.16 11.57
C PHE A 290 4.60 -16.13 11.06
N LEU A 291 5.59 -16.27 11.94
CA LEU A 291 7.01 -16.18 11.60
C LEU A 291 7.61 -17.51 11.10
N ASP A 292 6.84 -18.63 11.13
CA ASP A 292 7.34 -19.99 10.88
C ASP A 292 8.55 -20.33 11.77
N TYR A 293 8.52 -19.86 13.02
CA TYR A 293 9.65 -19.88 13.95
C TYR A 293 10.22 -21.27 14.16
N HIS A 294 9.36 -22.29 14.31
CA HIS A 294 9.79 -23.67 14.59
C HIS A 294 10.52 -24.31 13.41
N THR A 295 10.23 -23.92 12.18
CA THR A 295 10.99 -24.37 10.99
C THR A 295 12.43 -23.87 11.05
N PHE A 296 12.62 -22.61 11.49
CA PHE A 296 13.99 -22.07 11.69
C PHE A 296 14.72 -22.78 12.82
N GLU A 297 14.10 -23.02 13.98
CA GLU A 297 14.70 -23.78 15.09
C GLU A 297 15.09 -25.18 14.64
N ASN A 298 14.18 -25.93 14.00
CA ASN A 298 14.44 -27.26 13.52
C ASN A 298 15.59 -27.31 12.48
N THR A 299 15.71 -26.28 11.65
CA THR A 299 16.80 -26.16 10.70
C THR A 299 18.12 -25.91 11.41
N LEU A 300 18.14 -25.03 12.40
CA LEU A 300 19.30 -24.72 13.22
C LEU A 300 19.80 -25.99 13.96
N ASP A 301 18.88 -26.72 14.59
CA ASP A 301 19.20 -27.95 15.31
C ASP A 301 19.80 -29.03 14.39
N LYS A 302 19.31 -29.14 13.15
CA LYS A 302 19.88 -30.08 12.15
C LYS A 302 21.26 -29.64 11.69
N LEU A 303 21.49 -28.32 11.51
CA LEU A 303 22.78 -27.80 11.04
C LEU A 303 23.90 -27.95 12.08
N PHE A 304 23.56 -27.86 13.37
CA PHE A 304 24.52 -27.87 14.47
C PHE A 304 24.48 -29.15 15.34
N LYS A 305 23.69 -30.18 14.97
CA LYS A 305 23.88 -31.50 15.58
C LYS A 305 25.29 -31.96 15.28
N GLN A 306 26.12 -31.98 16.31
CA GLN A 306 27.37 -32.74 16.25
C GLN A 306 26.99 -34.22 16.12
N GLU A 307 27.50 -34.90 15.11
CA GLU A 307 27.50 -36.35 15.07
C GLU A 307 28.34 -36.81 16.28
N ASN A 308 27.68 -37.28 17.34
CA ASN A 308 28.33 -38.01 18.44
C ASN A 308 28.55 -39.47 18.03
#